data_d5bd69ec64b1d1cbd3f4fb603d3c5c30
#
_entry.id   d5bd69ec64b1d1cbd3f4fb603d3c5c30
#
_cell.length_a   1.000
_cell.length_b   1.000
_cell.length_c   1.000
_cell.angle_alpha   90.00
_cell.angle_beta   90.00
_cell.angle_gamma   90.00
#
_symmetry.space_group_name_H-M   'P 1'
#
loop_
_entity.id
_entity.type
_entity.pdbx_description
1 polymer ?
#
loop_
_entity_poly.entity_id
_entity_poly.type
_entity_poly.pdbx_seq_one_letter_code
_entity_poly.pdbx_strand_id
1 'polypeptide(L)'
;MNLSRTDLAVETAEALPTGQDMFAPGTGVTKSECLLCGCPVTRIHVHTPAGARAIGKPEGRYITIDLRPALSRQEALTGRAALCLCRELRALLPPPSDGPALVVGLGNDAMTPDAVGAAALDHLLVTRHMVRSMPRQFGALTPVAALATGVLARTGVETLELIRGAADRLHPSVVIAIDALAARSRHRLCATVQLGDTGLIPGSGVGNHRKAVNARTLGVPVIALGVPTVIDGAALCGGEDAPPSGLFVTPQDIDRRVRELGRLIGYGVTLALQPGLTPEDAAALLG
;
A
#
# COMPACT_ATOMS: atom_id res chain seq x y z
N MET A 1 18.04 5.14 -19.79
CA MET A 1 16.81 5.96 -19.71
C MET A 1 16.54 6.23 -18.25
N ASN A 2 16.63 7.50 -17.82
CA ASN A 2 16.21 7.88 -16.46
C ASN A 2 14.67 7.99 -16.48
N LEU A 3 14.00 6.86 -16.25
CA LEU A 3 12.55 6.84 -16.06
C LEU A 3 12.23 7.71 -14.84
N SER A 4 11.28 8.62 -14.97
CA SER A 4 10.78 9.43 -13.86
C SER A 4 10.39 8.53 -12.70
N ARG A 5 10.79 8.91 -11.49
CA ARG A 5 10.62 8.10 -10.29
C ARG A 5 9.14 7.90 -9.99
N THR A 6 8.69 6.65 -10.02
CA THR A 6 7.35 6.26 -9.58
C THR A 6 7.40 4.93 -8.82
N ASP A 7 6.61 4.84 -7.76
CA ASP A 7 6.39 3.59 -7.04
C ASP A 7 5.25 2.75 -7.64
N LEU A 8 4.43 3.36 -8.53
CA LEU A 8 3.25 2.72 -9.08
C LEU A 8 3.58 1.81 -10.29
N ALA A 9 3.23 0.53 -10.18
CA ALA A 9 3.43 -0.45 -11.26
C ALA A 9 2.67 -0.09 -12.54
N VAL A 10 1.48 0.49 -12.41
CA VAL A 10 0.67 0.92 -13.54
C VAL A 10 1.36 2.05 -14.32
N GLU A 11 1.99 3.01 -13.64
CA GLU A 11 2.73 4.10 -14.30
C GLU A 11 4.01 3.61 -14.96
N THR A 12 4.68 2.63 -14.34
CA THR A 12 5.86 2.00 -14.97
C THR A 12 5.47 1.29 -16.27
N ALA A 13 4.31 0.61 -16.27
CA ALA A 13 3.81 -0.06 -17.46
C ALA A 13 3.35 0.91 -18.56
N GLU A 14 2.77 2.06 -18.19
CA GLU A 14 2.32 3.11 -19.12
C GLU A 14 3.49 3.89 -19.73
N ALA A 15 4.64 3.95 -19.03
CA ALA A 15 5.82 4.70 -19.47
C ALA A 15 6.66 4.01 -20.56
N LEU A 16 6.31 2.79 -20.94
CA LEU A 16 7.08 2.05 -21.91
C LEU A 16 6.78 2.51 -23.34
N PRO A 17 7.78 2.50 -24.25
CA PRO A 17 7.62 3.02 -25.60
C PRO A 17 6.43 2.37 -26.33
N THR A 18 5.57 3.19 -26.93
CA THR A 18 4.50 2.78 -27.82
C THR A 18 5.06 1.99 -29.00
N GLY A 19 4.84 0.68 -29.04
CA GLY A 19 5.28 -0.20 -30.13
C GLY A 19 5.53 -1.65 -29.71
N GLN A 20 5.71 -1.93 -28.43
CA GLN A 20 5.68 -3.27 -27.89
C GLN A 20 4.47 -3.43 -26.97
N ASP A 21 3.51 -4.27 -27.37
CA ASP A 21 2.42 -4.65 -26.48
C ASP A 21 3.02 -5.51 -25.36
N MET A 22 3.34 -4.83 -24.24
CA MET A 22 3.92 -5.46 -23.05
C MET A 22 3.03 -6.52 -22.45
N PHE A 23 1.75 -6.49 -22.75
CA PHE A 23 0.75 -7.44 -22.27
C PHE A 23 0.43 -8.53 -23.29
N ALA A 24 1.16 -8.56 -24.44
CA ALA A 24 1.03 -9.61 -25.43
C ALA A 24 1.39 -10.99 -24.86
N PRO A 25 0.78 -12.08 -25.37
CA PRO A 25 1.15 -13.43 -24.98
C PRO A 25 2.66 -13.67 -25.12
N GLY A 26 3.28 -14.19 -24.06
CA GLY A 26 4.72 -14.49 -24.04
C GLY A 26 5.62 -13.40 -23.43
N THR A 27 5.12 -12.22 -23.15
CA THR A 27 5.90 -11.14 -22.48
C THR A 27 6.20 -11.43 -21.01
N GLY A 28 5.44 -12.34 -20.40
CA GLY A 28 5.55 -12.66 -18.97
C GLY A 28 4.90 -11.63 -18.05
N VAL A 29 4.07 -10.74 -18.61
CA VAL A 29 3.26 -9.77 -17.87
C VAL A 29 1.83 -9.84 -18.36
N THR A 30 0.87 -9.89 -17.44
CA THR A 30 -0.56 -9.81 -17.77
C THR A 30 -1.19 -8.61 -17.09
N LYS A 31 -2.17 -8.00 -17.76
CA LYS A 31 -2.99 -6.90 -17.25
C LYS A 31 -4.45 -7.27 -17.30
N SER A 32 -5.20 -6.97 -16.27
CA SER A 32 -6.65 -7.03 -16.28
C SER A 32 -7.25 -5.81 -15.61
N GLU A 33 -8.42 -5.39 -16.09
CA GLU A 33 -9.15 -4.24 -15.57
C GLU A 33 -10.58 -4.63 -15.27
N CYS A 34 -11.13 -4.11 -14.19
CA CYS A 34 -12.53 -4.30 -13.82
C CYS A 34 -13.06 -3.13 -13.02
N LEU A 35 -14.37 -3.06 -12.86
CA LEU A 35 -15.03 -2.17 -11.91
C LEU A 35 -15.45 -2.99 -10.68
N LEU A 36 -14.88 -2.66 -9.51
CA LEU A 36 -15.17 -3.34 -8.26
C LEU A 36 -15.64 -2.33 -7.21
N CYS A 37 -16.82 -2.56 -6.63
CA CYS A 37 -17.43 -1.64 -5.65
C CYS A 37 -17.51 -0.18 -6.14
N GLY A 38 -17.61 0.05 -7.46
CA GLY A 38 -17.64 1.37 -8.06
C GLY A 38 -16.28 2.04 -8.26
N CYS A 39 -15.19 1.36 -7.95
CA CYS A 39 -13.82 1.79 -8.20
C CYS A 39 -13.23 1.02 -9.40
N PRO A 40 -12.61 1.69 -10.38
CA PRO A 40 -11.79 1.03 -11.39
C PRO A 40 -10.58 0.36 -10.71
N VAL A 41 -10.34 -0.89 -11.05
CA VAL A 41 -9.23 -1.68 -10.54
C VAL A 41 -8.41 -2.21 -11.71
N THR A 42 -7.12 -1.91 -11.70
CA THR A 42 -6.13 -2.46 -12.63
C THR A 42 -5.25 -3.45 -11.89
N ARG A 43 -5.16 -4.69 -12.39
CA ARG A 43 -4.27 -5.72 -11.86
C ARG A 43 -3.20 -6.03 -12.89
N ILE A 44 -1.94 -5.94 -12.46
CA ILE A 44 -0.78 -6.34 -13.25
C ILE A 44 -0.13 -7.53 -12.56
N HIS A 45 0.12 -8.59 -13.29
CA HIS A 45 0.84 -9.74 -12.78
C HIS A 45 2.10 -9.98 -13.61
N VAL A 46 3.23 -9.92 -12.95
CA VAL A 46 4.56 -10.17 -13.50
C VAL A 46 4.93 -11.61 -13.20
N HIS A 47 4.96 -12.46 -14.23
CA HIS A 47 5.09 -13.91 -14.08
C HIS A 47 6.52 -14.41 -14.27
N THR A 48 7.39 -13.63 -14.96
CA THR A 48 8.71 -14.09 -15.39
C THR A 48 9.79 -13.06 -15.11
N PRO A 49 11.07 -13.52 -14.98
CA PRO A 49 12.20 -12.59 -14.86
C PRO A 49 12.35 -11.66 -16.07
N ALA A 50 11.91 -12.09 -17.26
CA ALA A 50 11.91 -11.25 -18.45
C ALA A 50 10.88 -10.12 -18.32
N GLY A 51 9.65 -10.44 -17.88
CA GLY A 51 8.62 -9.45 -17.56
C GLY A 51 9.05 -8.50 -16.46
N ALA A 52 9.72 -9.02 -15.42
CA ALA A 52 10.24 -8.21 -14.32
C ALA A 52 11.26 -7.16 -14.81
N ARG A 53 12.18 -7.55 -15.69
CA ARG A 53 13.14 -6.61 -16.32
C ARG A 53 12.44 -5.59 -17.22
N ALA A 54 11.45 -6.05 -17.96
CA ALA A 54 10.72 -5.19 -18.89
C ALA A 54 9.93 -4.10 -18.17
N ILE A 55 9.23 -4.43 -17.07
CA ILE A 55 8.42 -3.46 -16.31
C ILE A 55 9.19 -2.75 -15.19
N GLY A 56 10.40 -3.22 -14.87
CA GLY A 56 11.20 -2.65 -13.77
C GLY A 56 10.63 -2.94 -12.37
N LYS A 57 9.84 -3.99 -12.23
CA LYS A 57 9.23 -4.41 -10.96
C LYS A 57 9.46 -5.91 -10.74
N PRO A 58 9.63 -6.38 -9.50
CA PRO A 58 9.75 -7.81 -9.20
C PRO A 58 8.58 -8.65 -9.71
N GLU A 59 8.81 -9.96 -9.87
CA GLU A 59 7.74 -10.93 -10.13
C GLU A 59 6.74 -10.92 -8.98
N GLY A 60 5.42 -10.88 -9.33
CA GLY A 60 4.33 -10.82 -8.37
C GLY A 60 3.13 -10.04 -8.89
N ARG A 61 2.19 -9.81 -8.01
CA ARG A 61 0.91 -9.15 -8.30
C ARG A 61 0.94 -7.71 -7.82
N TYR A 62 0.47 -6.80 -8.67
CA TYR A 62 0.30 -5.38 -8.38
C TYR A 62 -1.12 -4.96 -8.70
N ILE A 63 -1.81 -4.37 -7.75
CA ILE A 63 -3.21 -3.98 -7.86
C ILE A 63 -3.30 -2.48 -7.63
N THR A 64 -3.92 -1.77 -8.54
CA THR A 64 -4.13 -0.33 -8.46
C THR A 64 -5.64 -0.06 -8.41
N ILE A 65 -6.10 0.57 -7.34
CA ILE A 65 -7.48 0.98 -7.13
C ILE A 65 -7.57 2.49 -7.39
N ASP A 66 -8.42 2.90 -8.31
CA ASP A 66 -8.66 4.31 -8.63
C ASP A 66 -9.80 4.86 -7.77
N LEU A 67 -9.48 5.85 -6.93
CA LEU A 67 -10.43 6.48 -6.01
C LEU A 67 -11.15 7.69 -6.62
N ARG A 68 -10.75 8.17 -7.82
CA ARG A 68 -11.32 9.37 -8.44
C ARG A 68 -12.84 9.35 -8.57
N PRO A 69 -13.49 8.22 -8.91
CA PRO A 69 -14.95 8.19 -8.95
C PRO A 69 -15.62 8.42 -7.59
N ALA A 70 -15.03 7.93 -6.50
CA ALA A 70 -15.54 8.19 -5.14
C ALA A 70 -15.29 9.63 -4.72
N LEU A 71 -14.09 10.16 -4.98
CA LEU A 71 -13.71 11.53 -4.69
C LEU A 71 -14.57 12.54 -5.45
N SER A 72 -14.84 12.31 -6.74
CA SER A 72 -15.67 13.21 -7.57
C SER A 72 -17.12 13.24 -7.13
N ARG A 73 -17.64 12.17 -6.52
CA ARG A 73 -19.00 12.10 -5.96
C ARG A 73 -19.07 12.53 -4.52
N GLN A 74 -17.94 12.94 -3.92
CA GLN A 74 -17.83 13.27 -2.51
C GLN A 74 -18.31 12.13 -1.58
N GLU A 75 -18.15 10.88 -2.02
CA GLU A 75 -18.49 9.72 -1.23
C GLU A 75 -17.46 9.53 -0.09
N ALA A 76 -17.92 9.07 1.06
CA ALA A 76 -17.02 8.68 2.14
C ALA A 76 -16.14 7.49 1.67
N LEU A 77 -14.82 7.64 1.73
CA LEU A 77 -13.88 6.59 1.30
C LEU A 77 -13.97 5.33 2.16
N THR A 78 -14.48 5.42 3.39
CA THR A 78 -14.76 4.29 4.29
C THR A 78 -15.93 3.41 3.83
N GLY A 79 -16.67 3.82 2.81
CA GLY A 79 -17.75 3.03 2.20
C GLY A 79 -17.25 2.06 1.13
N ARG A 80 -17.71 2.27 -0.11
CA ARG A 80 -17.42 1.38 -1.26
C ARG A 80 -15.94 1.24 -1.57
N ALA A 81 -15.15 2.30 -1.40
CA ALA A 81 -13.71 2.25 -1.65
C ALA A 81 -12.99 1.35 -0.63
N ALA A 82 -13.36 1.40 0.65
CA ALA A 82 -12.81 0.50 1.67
C ALA A 82 -13.20 -0.97 1.43
N LEU A 83 -14.42 -1.22 0.94
CA LEU A 83 -14.83 -2.56 0.53
C LEU A 83 -14.06 -3.07 -0.70
N CYS A 84 -13.75 -2.19 -1.65
CA CYS A 84 -12.89 -2.51 -2.78
C CYS A 84 -11.49 -2.92 -2.29
N LEU A 85 -10.88 -2.10 -1.43
CA LEU A 85 -9.59 -2.39 -0.80
C LEU A 85 -9.61 -3.72 -0.03
N CYS A 86 -10.63 -3.95 0.79
CA CYS A 86 -10.84 -5.18 1.54
C CYS A 86 -10.81 -6.42 0.62
N ARG A 87 -11.56 -6.40 -0.49
CA ARG A 87 -11.65 -7.52 -1.43
C ARG A 87 -10.32 -7.80 -2.12
N GLU A 88 -9.64 -6.76 -2.60
CA GLU A 88 -8.35 -6.90 -3.25
C GLU A 88 -7.26 -7.35 -2.27
N LEU A 89 -7.27 -6.84 -1.04
CA LEU A 89 -6.33 -7.27 -0.01
C LEU A 89 -6.57 -8.74 0.37
N ARG A 90 -7.81 -9.17 0.55
CA ARG A 90 -8.14 -10.59 0.81
C ARG A 90 -7.63 -11.54 -0.28
N ALA A 91 -7.67 -11.12 -1.54
CA ALA A 91 -7.15 -11.91 -2.66
C ALA A 91 -5.61 -12.05 -2.64
N LEU A 92 -4.90 -11.18 -1.92
CA LEU A 92 -3.45 -11.23 -1.73
C LEU A 92 -3.03 -11.94 -0.45
N LEU A 93 -3.90 -12.00 0.57
CA LEU A 93 -3.58 -12.66 1.84
C LEU A 93 -3.20 -14.12 1.64
N PRO A 94 -2.18 -14.63 2.35
CA PRO A 94 -1.87 -16.04 2.37
C PRO A 94 -3.02 -16.85 2.99
N PRO A 95 -3.08 -18.17 2.76
CA PRO A 95 -4.00 -19.04 3.49
C PRO A 95 -3.88 -18.82 5.01
N PRO A 96 -5.00 -18.96 5.76
CA PRO A 96 -4.96 -18.84 7.21
C PRO A 96 -3.91 -19.79 7.82
N SER A 97 -3.11 -19.26 8.72
CA SER A 97 -2.10 -20.01 9.48
C SER A 97 -2.02 -19.48 10.91
N ASP A 98 -1.38 -20.24 11.80
CA ASP A 98 -1.13 -19.82 13.16
C ASP A 98 -0.22 -18.57 13.19
N GLY A 99 -0.60 -17.59 13.95
CA GLY A 99 0.14 -16.34 14.08
C GLY A 99 -0.72 -15.11 13.76
N PRO A 100 -0.38 -13.96 14.34
CA PRO A 100 -1.10 -12.72 14.08
C PRO A 100 -0.77 -12.15 12.71
N ALA A 101 -1.66 -11.32 12.17
CA ALA A 101 -1.27 -10.38 11.14
C ALA A 101 -0.50 -9.22 11.81
N LEU A 102 0.65 -8.83 11.25
CA LEU A 102 1.40 -7.64 11.68
C LEU A 102 1.21 -6.54 10.65
N VAL A 103 0.50 -5.48 11.04
CA VAL A 103 0.31 -4.29 10.21
C VAL A 103 1.34 -3.24 10.60
N VAL A 104 2.09 -2.75 9.63
CA VAL A 104 3.21 -1.83 9.84
C VAL A 104 2.94 -0.53 9.10
N GLY A 105 2.84 0.57 9.83
CA GLY A 105 2.81 1.92 9.28
C GLY A 105 4.22 2.49 9.17
N LEU A 106 4.65 2.76 7.93
CA LEU A 106 5.93 3.39 7.64
C LEU A 106 5.78 4.91 7.51
N GLY A 107 6.91 5.58 7.42
CA GLY A 107 6.98 7.02 7.18
C GLY A 107 7.14 7.85 8.45
N ASN A 108 7.18 9.16 8.24
CA ASN A 108 7.34 10.15 9.30
C ASN A 108 6.00 10.80 9.64
N ASP A 109 5.45 10.49 10.79
CA ASP A 109 4.18 11.05 11.30
C ASP A 109 4.22 12.59 11.51
N ALA A 110 5.42 13.17 11.67
CA ALA A 110 5.60 14.61 11.78
C ALA A 110 5.70 15.33 10.41
N MET A 111 5.70 14.57 9.31
CA MET A 111 5.72 15.11 7.94
C MET A 111 4.45 14.64 7.23
N THR A 112 3.45 15.49 7.11
CA THR A 112 2.11 15.13 6.64
C THR A 112 2.09 14.26 5.37
N PRO A 113 2.82 14.58 4.28
CA PRO A 113 2.81 13.73 3.08
C PRO A 113 3.36 12.33 3.32
N ASP A 114 4.13 12.12 4.37
CA ASP A 114 4.77 10.84 4.74
C ASP A 114 4.03 10.11 5.88
N ALA A 115 2.90 10.64 6.34
CA ALA A 115 2.20 10.16 7.53
C ALA A 115 1.08 9.13 7.26
N VAL A 116 0.85 8.70 6.01
CA VAL A 116 -0.25 7.79 5.64
C VAL A 116 -0.18 6.48 6.42
N GLY A 117 1.02 5.91 6.61
CA GLY A 117 1.20 4.68 7.35
C GLY A 117 0.73 4.80 8.80
N ALA A 118 1.17 5.84 9.51
CA ALA A 118 0.74 6.13 10.88
C ALA A 118 -0.76 6.40 10.96
N ALA A 119 -1.29 7.27 10.08
CA ALA A 119 -2.72 7.60 10.02
C ALA A 119 -3.61 6.38 9.77
N ALA A 120 -3.12 5.38 9.03
CA ALA A 120 -3.85 4.14 8.81
C ALA A 120 -3.95 3.29 10.09
N LEU A 121 -2.90 3.29 10.92
CA LEU A 121 -2.91 2.55 12.18
C LEU A 121 -3.89 3.15 13.20
N ASP A 122 -4.14 4.45 13.18
CA ASP A 122 -5.11 5.12 14.07
C ASP A 122 -6.54 4.64 13.83
N HIS A 123 -6.80 4.06 12.65
CA HIS A 123 -8.11 3.53 12.25
C HIS A 123 -8.10 2.00 12.03
N LEU A 124 -7.13 1.29 12.63
CA LEU A 124 -6.99 -0.16 12.53
C LEU A 124 -7.51 -0.85 13.80
N LEU A 125 -8.32 -1.89 13.64
CA LEU A 125 -8.74 -2.73 14.77
C LEU A 125 -7.61 -3.67 15.19
N VAL A 126 -6.90 -3.32 16.27
CA VAL A 126 -5.82 -4.13 16.85
C VAL A 126 -6.43 -5.10 17.88
N THR A 127 -6.33 -6.39 17.62
CA THR A 127 -7.06 -7.44 18.37
C THR A 127 -6.16 -8.44 19.10
N ARG A 128 -4.86 -8.54 18.76
CA ARG A 128 -3.98 -9.56 19.30
C ARG A 128 -3.97 -9.62 20.84
N HIS A 129 -3.95 -8.49 21.52
CA HIS A 129 -3.97 -8.42 22.97
C HIS A 129 -5.30 -8.91 23.55
N MET A 130 -6.42 -8.60 22.90
CA MET A 130 -7.77 -9.03 23.30
C MET A 130 -7.92 -10.54 23.16
N VAL A 131 -7.54 -11.09 21.99
CA VAL A 131 -7.60 -12.54 21.74
C VAL A 131 -6.75 -13.32 22.74
N ARG A 132 -5.57 -12.80 23.12
CA ARG A 132 -4.69 -13.47 24.09
C ARG A 132 -5.18 -13.38 25.53
N SER A 133 -5.70 -12.22 25.94
CA SER A 133 -6.13 -11.99 27.33
C SER A 133 -7.52 -12.52 27.61
N MET A 134 -8.42 -12.51 26.61
CA MET A 134 -9.82 -12.91 26.76
C MET A 134 -10.27 -13.82 25.59
N PRO A 135 -9.67 -15.01 25.43
CA PRO A 135 -9.93 -15.87 24.27
C PRO A 135 -11.37 -16.38 24.19
N ARG A 136 -12.08 -16.48 25.31
CA ARG A 136 -13.49 -16.89 25.31
C ARG A 136 -14.41 -15.84 24.69
N GLN A 137 -14.05 -14.55 24.78
CA GLN A 137 -14.85 -13.43 24.26
C GLN A 137 -14.41 -13.03 22.85
N PHE A 138 -13.12 -13.04 22.59
CA PHE A 138 -12.54 -12.48 21.36
C PHE A 138 -11.81 -13.52 20.48
N GLY A 139 -11.89 -14.81 20.83
CA GLY A 139 -11.20 -15.88 20.10
C GLY A 139 -11.68 -16.08 18.65
N ALA A 140 -12.86 -15.54 18.30
CA ALA A 140 -13.35 -15.54 16.93
C ALA A 140 -12.68 -14.47 16.03
N LEU A 141 -11.99 -13.49 16.64
CA LEU A 141 -11.28 -12.45 15.90
C LEU A 141 -9.90 -12.96 15.45
N THR A 142 -9.50 -12.56 14.24
CA THR A 142 -8.12 -12.73 13.79
C THR A 142 -7.20 -11.88 14.65
N PRO A 143 -6.11 -12.43 15.23
CA PRO A 143 -5.16 -11.63 16.00
C PRO A 143 -4.42 -10.64 15.10
N VAL A 144 -4.55 -9.35 15.35
CA VAL A 144 -3.87 -8.26 14.62
C VAL A 144 -3.00 -7.48 15.58
N ALA A 145 -1.73 -7.32 15.22
CA ALA A 145 -0.77 -6.43 15.88
C ALA A 145 -0.41 -5.27 14.96
N ALA A 146 -0.11 -4.10 15.52
CA ALA A 146 0.30 -2.92 14.77
C ALA A 146 1.66 -2.40 15.23
N LEU A 147 2.43 -1.81 14.31
CA LEU A 147 3.73 -1.20 14.58
C LEU A 147 3.91 0.05 13.71
N ALA A 148 4.06 1.22 14.33
CA ALA A 148 4.55 2.42 13.66
C ALA A 148 6.08 2.46 13.76
N THR A 149 6.79 2.50 12.63
CA THR A 149 8.27 2.42 12.64
C THR A 149 8.96 3.77 12.73
N GLY A 150 8.27 4.85 12.31
CA GLY A 150 8.94 6.12 12.06
C GLY A 150 9.99 6.00 10.96
N VAL A 151 10.94 6.90 10.95
CA VAL A 151 12.04 6.98 9.97
C VAL A 151 13.40 6.92 10.64
N LEU A 152 14.42 6.41 9.92
CA LEU A 152 15.78 6.26 10.42
C LEU A 152 16.34 7.55 11.04
N ALA A 153 16.07 8.71 10.44
CA ALA A 153 16.55 9.99 10.92
C ALA A 153 16.02 10.38 12.34
N ARG A 154 14.89 9.80 12.76
CA ARG A 154 14.29 10.03 14.09
C ARG A 154 14.64 8.93 15.08
N THR A 155 14.72 7.70 14.63
CA THR A 155 14.87 6.52 15.49
C THR A 155 16.31 6.04 15.63
N GLY A 156 17.16 6.34 14.64
CA GLY A 156 18.50 5.77 14.53
C GLY A 156 18.53 4.29 14.15
N VAL A 157 17.34 3.68 13.87
CA VAL A 157 17.18 2.26 13.58
C VAL A 157 16.54 2.10 12.20
N GLU A 158 17.08 1.21 11.37
CA GLU A 158 16.50 0.89 10.08
C GLU A 158 15.09 0.28 10.23
N THR A 159 14.16 0.73 9.39
CA THR A 159 12.78 0.23 9.38
C THR A 159 12.71 -1.30 9.34
N LEU A 160 13.55 -1.93 8.49
CA LEU A 160 13.61 -3.40 8.40
C LEU A 160 14.03 -4.05 9.73
N GLU A 161 14.93 -3.43 10.50
CA GLU A 161 15.40 -3.97 11.79
C GLU A 161 14.29 -3.95 12.83
N LEU A 162 13.50 -2.88 12.88
CA LEU A 162 12.32 -2.79 13.75
C LEU A 162 11.27 -3.83 13.39
N ILE A 163 10.94 -3.97 12.11
CA ILE A 163 9.95 -4.94 11.64
C ILE A 163 10.44 -6.36 11.91
N ARG A 164 11.72 -6.66 11.64
CA ARG A 164 12.31 -7.98 11.90
C ARG A 164 12.26 -8.33 13.38
N GLY A 165 12.67 -7.42 14.27
CA GLY A 165 12.59 -7.64 15.71
C GLY A 165 11.17 -7.94 16.20
N ALA A 166 10.17 -7.24 15.65
CA ALA A 166 8.77 -7.54 15.92
C ALA A 166 8.34 -8.91 15.33
N ALA A 167 8.72 -9.21 14.07
CA ALA A 167 8.38 -10.45 13.40
C ALA A 167 9.00 -11.67 14.10
N ASP A 168 10.26 -11.59 14.50
CA ASP A 168 10.95 -12.65 15.24
C ASP A 168 10.29 -12.95 16.60
N ARG A 169 9.66 -11.95 17.21
CA ARG A 169 8.96 -12.11 18.50
C ARG A 169 7.52 -12.54 18.35
N LEU A 170 6.84 -12.09 17.30
CA LEU A 170 5.41 -12.28 17.10
C LEU A 170 5.09 -13.52 16.26
N HIS A 171 6.04 -13.94 15.41
CA HIS A 171 5.85 -14.99 14.39
C HIS A 171 4.57 -14.76 13.57
N PRO A 172 4.48 -13.60 12.86
CA PRO A 172 3.25 -13.27 12.15
C PRO A 172 3.03 -14.17 10.94
N SER A 173 1.77 -14.44 10.63
CA SER A 173 1.36 -15.16 9.43
C SER A 173 1.55 -14.34 8.14
N VAL A 174 1.48 -13.01 8.28
CA VAL A 174 1.65 -12.03 7.21
C VAL A 174 2.08 -10.68 7.79
N VAL A 175 2.88 -9.94 7.04
CA VAL A 175 3.17 -8.52 7.29
C VAL A 175 2.46 -7.68 6.23
N ILE A 176 1.67 -6.70 6.65
CA ILE A 176 1.07 -5.68 5.76
C ILE A 176 1.81 -4.37 6.02
N ALA A 177 2.62 -3.93 5.06
CA ALA A 177 3.42 -2.71 5.17
C ALA A 177 2.72 -1.57 4.42
N ILE A 178 2.40 -0.48 5.13
CA ILE A 178 1.68 0.69 4.61
C ILE A 178 2.64 1.85 4.52
N ASP A 179 2.76 2.47 3.32
CA ASP A 179 3.71 3.55 3.05
C ASP A 179 3.09 4.66 2.18
N ALA A 180 3.69 5.85 2.27
CA ALA A 180 3.45 6.92 1.32
C ALA A 180 4.30 6.68 0.06
N LEU A 181 3.70 6.87 -1.11
CA LEU A 181 4.34 6.62 -2.40
C LEU A 181 4.56 7.93 -3.17
N ALA A 182 5.41 7.88 -4.19
CA ALA A 182 5.53 8.92 -5.19
C ALA A 182 4.80 8.51 -6.48
N ALA A 183 4.03 9.43 -7.06
CA ALA A 183 3.45 9.29 -8.39
C ALA A 183 4.26 10.04 -9.44
N ARG A 184 4.12 9.64 -10.69
CA ARG A 184 4.57 10.37 -11.87
C ARG A 184 3.44 11.25 -12.43
N SER A 185 2.22 10.75 -12.39
CA SER A 185 1.04 11.45 -12.88
C SER A 185 0.28 12.16 -11.77
N ARG A 186 0.00 13.47 -11.96
CA ARG A 186 -0.80 14.27 -11.03
C ARG A 186 -2.20 13.71 -10.78
N HIS A 187 -2.75 12.97 -11.75
CA HIS A 187 -4.09 12.39 -11.65
C HIS A 187 -4.18 11.26 -10.63
N ARG A 188 -3.04 10.68 -10.24
CA ARG A 188 -2.96 9.59 -9.26
C ARG A 188 -2.66 10.10 -7.86
N LEU A 189 -2.23 11.35 -7.73
CA LEU A 189 -1.83 11.97 -6.46
C LEU A 189 -3.01 12.01 -5.49
N CYS A 190 -2.89 11.34 -4.34
CA CYS A 190 -3.95 11.15 -3.33
C CYS A 190 -5.27 10.58 -3.87
N ALA A 191 -5.22 9.91 -5.03
CA ALA A 191 -6.40 9.41 -5.73
C ALA A 191 -6.29 7.94 -6.14
N THR A 192 -5.26 7.25 -5.64
CA THR A 192 -4.96 5.86 -6.01
C THR A 192 -4.45 5.10 -4.80
N VAL A 193 -4.88 3.86 -4.62
CA VAL A 193 -4.26 2.91 -3.68
C VAL A 193 -3.59 1.82 -4.49
N GLN A 194 -2.33 1.51 -4.19
CA GLN A 194 -1.62 0.37 -4.75
C GLN A 194 -1.39 -0.70 -3.69
N LEU A 195 -1.67 -1.96 -4.04
CA LEU A 195 -1.28 -3.15 -3.28
C LEU A 195 -0.31 -3.99 -4.11
N GLY A 196 0.52 -4.78 -3.43
CA GLY A 196 1.38 -5.77 -4.08
C GLY A 196 1.89 -6.82 -3.10
N ASP A 197 2.15 -8.03 -3.59
CA ASP A 197 2.68 -9.14 -2.78
C ASP A 197 4.21 -9.28 -2.87
N THR A 198 4.88 -8.29 -3.43
CA THR A 198 6.34 -8.26 -3.59
C THR A 198 7.07 -7.51 -2.46
N GLY A 199 6.32 -6.93 -1.54
CA GLY A 199 6.85 -5.99 -0.56
C GLY A 199 7.19 -4.63 -1.16
N LEU A 200 7.98 -3.83 -0.45
CA LEU A 200 8.37 -2.49 -0.85
C LEU A 200 9.81 -2.15 -0.43
N ILE A 201 10.34 -1.07 -1.01
CA ILE A 201 11.60 -0.45 -0.58
C ILE A 201 11.23 0.94 -0.05
N PRO A 202 11.29 1.18 1.26
CA PRO A 202 10.92 2.46 1.84
C PRO A 202 11.69 3.62 1.22
N GLY A 203 11.01 4.70 0.83
CA GLY A 203 11.63 5.88 0.24
C GLY A 203 12.14 5.74 -1.19
N SER A 204 11.86 4.66 -1.89
CA SER A 204 12.32 4.45 -3.29
C SER A 204 11.84 5.54 -4.23
N GLY A 205 10.60 5.96 -4.12
CA GLY A 205 9.99 6.98 -4.98
C GLY A 205 10.61 8.37 -4.83
N VAL A 206 11.23 8.66 -3.70
CA VAL A 206 11.93 9.93 -3.45
C VAL A 206 13.47 9.78 -3.53
N GLY A 207 13.96 8.64 -4.02
CA GLY A 207 15.40 8.38 -4.20
C GLY A 207 16.16 8.06 -2.91
N ASN A 208 15.45 7.78 -1.83
CA ASN A 208 16.03 7.41 -0.54
C ASN A 208 15.95 5.89 -0.37
N HIS A 209 16.87 5.17 -1.02
CA HIS A 209 16.87 3.71 -1.02
C HIS A 209 17.25 3.14 0.34
N ARG A 210 16.28 2.49 0.99
CA ARG A 210 16.44 1.75 2.24
C ARG A 210 16.49 0.24 1.96
N LYS A 211 16.68 -0.55 3.02
CA LYS A 211 16.60 -2.01 2.91
C LYS A 211 15.17 -2.43 2.56
N ALA A 212 15.04 -3.36 1.62
CA ALA A 212 13.74 -3.85 1.17
C ALA A 212 13.00 -4.60 2.29
N VAL A 213 11.70 -4.33 2.41
CA VAL A 213 10.75 -5.03 3.29
C VAL A 213 9.94 -5.99 2.41
N ASN A 214 10.32 -7.26 2.37
CA ASN A 214 9.70 -8.29 1.54
C ASN A 214 9.83 -9.67 2.18
N ALA A 215 9.22 -10.69 1.57
CA ALA A 215 9.22 -12.05 2.10
C ALA A 215 10.64 -12.63 2.24
N ARG A 216 11.58 -12.27 1.37
CA ARG A 216 12.96 -12.74 1.45
C ARG A 216 13.72 -12.16 2.64
N THR A 217 13.45 -10.90 3.00
CA THR A 217 14.13 -10.23 4.11
C THR A 217 13.51 -10.53 5.46
N LEU A 218 12.21 -10.87 5.51
CA LEU A 218 11.50 -11.14 6.77
C LEU A 218 11.19 -12.62 7.02
N GLY A 219 11.28 -13.48 6.00
CA GLY A 219 10.95 -14.91 6.12
C GLY A 219 9.45 -15.21 6.19
N VAL A 220 8.59 -14.20 6.03
CA VAL A 220 7.12 -14.31 6.07
C VAL A 220 6.53 -13.55 4.88
N PRO A 221 5.32 -13.90 4.39
CA PRO A 221 4.65 -13.14 3.34
C PRO A 221 4.53 -11.65 3.69
N VAL A 222 4.81 -10.78 2.70
CA VAL A 222 4.70 -9.32 2.87
C VAL A 222 3.80 -8.76 1.78
N ILE A 223 2.76 -8.05 2.20
CA ILE A 223 1.90 -7.28 1.31
C ILE A 223 2.23 -5.81 1.52
N ALA A 224 2.62 -5.13 0.45
CA ALA A 224 2.78 -3.68 0.44
C ALA A 224 1.45 -3.02 0.08
N LEU A 225 1.14 -1.93 0.75
CA LEU A 225 -0.01 -1.07 0.50
C LEU A 225 0.47 0.37 0.54
N GLY A 226 0.10 1.17 -0.43
CA GLY A 226 0.54 2.56 -0.43
C GLY A 226 -0.33 3.48 -1.25
N VAL A 227 -0.17 4.78 -0.95
CA VAL A 227 -0.88 5.87 -1.62
C VAL A 227 0.13 6.92 -2.05
N PRO A 228 0.10 7.38 -3.33
CA PRO A 228 0.94 8.47 -3.76
C PRO A 228 0.47 9.80 -3.13
N THR A 229 1.33 10.39 -2.34
CA THR A 229 1.10 11.66 -1.63
C THR A 229 1.96 12.80 -2.16
N VAL A 230 2.98 12.45 -2.94
CA VAL A 230 3.92 13.41 -3.54
C VAL A 230 4.15 13.11 -5.02
N ILE A 231 4.53 14.15 -5.76
CA ILE A 231 4.96 14.08 -7.16
C ILE A 231 6.19 14.94 -7.33
N ASP A 232 7.11 14.54 -8.22
CA ASP A 232 8.25 15.39 -8.57
C ASP A 232 7.78 16.69 -9.27
N GLY A 233 8.30 17.83 -8.84
CA GLY A 233 7.91 19.15 -9.37
C GLY A 233 8.13 19.28 -10.88
N ALA A 234 9.13 18.61 -11.44
CA ALA A 234 9.38 18.62 -12.89
C ALA A 234 8.22 17.98 -13.67
N ALA A 235 7.56 16.96 -13.13
CA ALA A 235 6.42 16.31 -13.76
C ALA A 235 5.20 17.24 -13.90
N LEU A 236 5.12 18.30 -13.11
CA LEU A 236 4.04 19.30 -13.21
C LEU A 236 4.30 20.35 -14.29
N CYS A 237 5.55 20.74 -14.50
CA CYS A 237 5.92 21.82 -15.40
C CYS A 237 6.44 21.34 -16.76
N GLY A 238 7.19 20.24 -16.77
CA GLY A 238 7.85 19.69 -17.95
C GLY A 238 7.20 18.43 -18.54
N GLY A 239 6.08 17.99 -17.96
CA GLY A 239 5.42 16.74 -18.33
C GLY A 239 6.02 15.52 -17.62
N GLU A 240 5.34 14.38 -17.77
CA GLU A 240 5.67 13.14 -17.03
C GLU A 240 7.04 12.55 -17.35
N ASP A 241 7.65 12.95 -18.47
CA ASP A 241 8.99 12.49 -18.92
C ASP A 241 10.12 13.47 -18.57
N ALA A 242 9.82 14.58 -17.86
CA ALA A 242 10.83 15.54 -17.46
C ALA A 242 11.84 14.90 -16.48
N PRO A 243 13.14 15.29 -16.56
CA PRO A 243 14.13 14.79 -15.60
C PRO A 243 13.78 15.25 -14.18
N PRO A 244 14.05 14.42 -13.16
CA PRO A 244 13.71 14.76 -11.78
C PRO A 244 14.26 16.08 -11.32
N SER A 245 13.42 16.93 -10.72
CA SER A 245 13.82 18.25 -10.21
C SER A 245 14.46 18.19 -8.82
N GLY A 246 14.21 17.09 -8.08
CA GLY A 246 14.59 16.99 -6.67
C GLY A 246 13.64 17.74 -5.72
N LEU A 247 12.62 18.40 -6.25
CA LEU A 247 11.56 19.04 -5.47
C LEU A 247 10.30 18.16 -5.51
N PHE A 248 9.72 17.91 -4.35
CA PHE A 248 8.47 17.16 -4.26
C PHE A 248 7.32 18.10 -3.90
N VAL A 249 6.22 17.94 -4.62
CA VAL A 249 5.00 18.72 -4.47
C VAL A 249 3.87 17.82 -3.96
N THR A 250 3.05 18.37 -3.10
CA THR A 250 1.88 17.71 -2.51
C THR A 250 0.66 18.64 -2.63
N PRO A 251 -0.59 18.12 -2.58
CA PRO A 251 -1.79 18.95 -2.58
C PRO A 251 -1.83 19.91 -1.39
N GLN A 252 -2.41 21.09 -1.58
CA GLN A 252 -2.57 22.08 -0.52
C GLN A 252 -3.39 21.54 0.67
N ASP A 253 -4.36 20.64 0.42
CA ASP A 253 -5.24 20.02 1.41
C ASP A 253 -4.72 18.64 1.88
N ILE A 254 -3.40 18.43 1.83
CA ILE A 254 -2.76 17.13 2.15
C ILE A 254 -3.13 16.60 3.53
N ASP A 255 -3.27 17.48 4.54
CA ASP A 255 -3.63 17.09 5.90
C ASP A 255 -5.00 16.40 5.96
N ARG A 256 -5.97 16.93 5.22
CA ARG A 256 -7.29 16.32 5.10
C ARG A 256 -7.22 15.00 4.35
N ARG A 257 -6.49 14.98 3.21
CA ARG A 257 -6.36 13.78 2.37
C ARG A 257 -5.68 12.64 3.09
N VAL A 258 -4.61 12.89 3.82
CA VAL A 258 -3.90 11.85 4.58
C VAL A 258 -4.80 11.25 5.65
N ARG A 259 -5.60 12.05 6.36
CA ARG A 259 -6.58 11.52 7.32
C ARG A 259 -7.66 10.66 6.66
N GLU A 260 -8.24 11.12 5.55
CA GLU A 260 -9.27 10.37 4.82
C GLU A 260 -8.71 9.05 4.24
N LEU A 261 -7.51 9.08 3.69
CA LEU A 261 -6.82 7.91 3.15
C LEU A 261 -6.37 6.96 4.25
N GLY A 262 -5.91 7.47 5.39
CA GLY A 262 -5.62 6.67 6.58
C GLY A 262 -6.87 5.93 7.06
N ARG A 263 -8.00 6.61 7.16
CA ARG A 263 -9.29 5.97 7.50
C ARG A 263 -9.67 4.89 6.48
N LEU A 264 -9.61 5.20 5.19
CA LEU A 264 -9.86 4.23 4.12
C LEU A 264 -9.03 2.95 4.32
N ILE A 265 -7.73 3.12 4.53
CA ILE A 265 -6.79 2.00 4.66
C ILE A 265 -7.06 1.23 5.93
N GLY A 266 -7.17 1.90 7.08
CA GLY A 266 -7.44 1.26 8.37
C GLY A 266 -8.72 0.44 8.36
N TYR A 267 -9.80 0.99 7.80
CA TYR A 267 -11.09 0.29 7.61
C TYR A 267 -10.96 -0.88 6.66
N GLY A 268 -10.37 -0.66 5.48
CA GLY A 268 -10.21 -1.71 4.47
C GLY A 268 -9.37 -2.88 4.96
N VAL A 269 -8.27 -2.60 5.67
CA VAL A 269 -7.40 -3.62 6.29
C VAL A 269 -8.13 -4.33 7.44
N THR A 270 -8.85 -3.61 8.28
CA THR A 270 -9.67 -4.21 9.34
C THR A 270 -10.68 -5.18 8.77
N LEU A 271 -11.48 -4.75 7.78
CA LEU A 271 -12.45 -5.61 7.12
C LEU A 271 -11.80 -6.81 6.43
N ALA A 272 -10.60 -6.64 5.87
CA ALA A 272 -9.89 -7.74 5.21
C ALA A 272 -9.43 -8.80 6.21
N LEU A 273 -8.92 -8.38 7.36
CA LEU A 273 -8.38 -9.26 8.39
C LEU A 273 -9.45 -9.83 9.32
N GLN A 274 -10.62 -9.19 9.41
CA GLN A 274 -11.73 -9.62 10.26
C GLN A 274 -12.94 -10.03 9.41
N PRO A 275 -12.96 -11.24 8.83
CA PRO A 275 -14.01 -11.64 7.88
C PRO A 275 -15.42 -11.73 8.50
N GLY A 276 -15.51 -11.79 9.84
CA GLY A 276 -16.77 -11.80 10.57
C GLY A 276 -17.38 -10.42 10.81
N LEU A 277 -16.65 -9.30 10.52
CA LEU A 277 -17.17 -7.96 10.70
C LEU A 277 -17.84 -7.44 9.43
N THR A 278 -18.98 -6.77 9.61
CA THR A 278 -19.61 -5.96 8.57
C THR A 278 -18.99 -4.56 8.51
N PRO A 279 -19.20 -3.80 7.42
CA PRO A 279 -18.80 -2.39 7.36
C PRO A 279 -19.40 -1.55 8.49
N GLU A 280 -20.63 -1.86 8.90
CA GLU A 280 -21.33 -1.18 10.00
C GLU A 280 -20.66 -1.47 11.35
N ASP A 281 -20.26 -2.73 11.60
CA ASP A 281 -19.50 -3.10 12.79
C ASP A 281 -18.15 -2.37 12.84
N ALA A 282 -17.44 -2.32 11.72
CA ALA A 282 -16.17 -1.61 11.63
C ALA A 282 -16.35 -0.10 11.88
N ALA A 283 -17.41 0.51 11.35
CA ALA A 283 -17.73 1.91 11.60
C ALA A 283 -18.05 2.18 13.07
N ALA A 284 -18.78 1.30 13.73
CA ALA A 284 -19.10 1.42 15.15
C ALA A 284 -17.89 1.26 16.07
N LEU A 285 -16.91 0.43 15.68
CA LEU A 285 -15.71 0.15 16.46
C LEU A 285 -14.59 1.18 16.26
N LEU A 286 -14.49 1.76 15.07
CA LEU A 286 -13.35 2.61 14.67
C LEU A 286 -13.70 4.13 14.64
N GLY A 287 -14.96 4.49 14.71
CA GLY A 287 -15.45 5.89 14.80
C GLY A 287 -15.57 6.58 13.46
#